data_e606a2e1bb12729a7722b9bf208b1581
#
_entry.id   e606a2e1bb12729a7722b9bf208b1581
#
_cell.length_a   1.000
_cell.length_b   1.000
_cell.length_c   1.000
_cell.angle_alpha   90.00
_cell.angle_beta   90.00
_cell.angle_gamma   90.00
#
_symmetry.space_group_name_H-M   'P 1'
#
loop_
_entity.id
_entity.type
_entity.pdbx_description
1 polymer ?
#
loop_
_entity_poly.entity_id
_entity_poly.type
_entity_poly.pdbx_seq_one_letter_code
_entity_poly.pdbx_strand_id
1 'polypeptide(L)'
;MNGIPAVWLADVKLGNPQIPAAFRRASNGCRIIGVIPRSKPNVSVGKPQRGGKQSPTVFAYLGSGASRGVVEKTLEAAFQNIELAERERASREALKLAVREREELNQIGIALSTQRDISSLLSLILSKAREITGADAGSLYLVEEEAEGRRHLRFMLTQNDSLDFPFQEFVMPLAEDSMAGYTALRGVILNFADAYKIPRGCPYQFNDRYDRESGYRTRSLLTLPMRNAKGEVLGVLQLINSKRKPEARLESAEDVSKQVQPFRERAVRLALSLASQAAVAYENRKLYHEIETLFEGFVSAAVTAIEQRDPTTSGHSLRVASYTQGLAEVVDATSSGPYAPARFDREQMKEIRYAALLHDFGKVGVREDVLVKAKKLYPLQLDVVRQRFDYIRKEAETNNVRRKLQVYLERDRGDALAEIARLSEDFDQRLKRIEEYARFILQANEPTLLEKAQSQKLGEIATQFFSDPQGIERPYLNPDEVRLLSIPKGSLDASERQQIESHVVHTFNFLAQIPWTKNLRKIPEIARAHHEKINGTGYPYKLHGDEIPLPTKMMTICDIFDALTASDRPYKRAVPVERALGILEECVRANEIDAELFRLFRETRVYESSGLGA
;
A
#
# COMPACT_ATOMS: atom_id res chain seq x y z
N MET A 1 -62.17 -18.65 17.16
CA MET A 1 -62.08 -17.74 18.34
C MET A 1 -60.60 -17.45 18.52
N ASN A 2 -60.07 -16.52 17.77
CA ASN A 2 -58.66 -16.13 17.85
C ASN A 2 -58.54 -14.83 18.60
N GLY A 3 -57.85 -14.85 19.76
CA GLY A 3 -57.30 -13.63 20.37
C GLY A 3 -58.04 -13.05 21.60
N ILE A 4 -59.09 -13.72 22.13
CA ILE A 4 -59.73 -13.24 23.34
C ILE A 4 -59.22 -14.06 24.55
N PRO A 5 -58.64 -13.41 25.61
CA PRO A 5 -58.22 -14.09 26.83
C PRO A 5 -59.42 -14.77 27.46
N ALA A 6 -59.35 -16.05 27.77
CA ALA A 6 -60.45 -16.79 28.35
C ALA A 6 -60.03 -17.57 29.61
N VAL A 7 -60.87 -17.51 30.66
CA VAL A 7 -60.76 -18.34 31.85
C VAL A 7 -61.89 -19.33 31.88
N TRP A 8 -61.58 -20.61 32.00
CA TRP A 8 -62.55 -21.70 31.97
C TRP A 8 -62.71 -22.30 33.36
N LEU A 9 -63.95 -22.44 33.79
CA LEU A 9 -64.31 -23.17 34.99
C LEU A 9 -64.59 -24.63 34.60
N ALA A 10 -63.82 -25.57 35.10
CA ALA A 10 -64.02 -26.99 34.84
C ALA A 10 -64.44 -27.73 36.12
N ASP A 11 -65.53 -28.51 36.06
CA ASP A 11 -65.96 -29.40 37.13
C ASP A 11 -65.01 -30.60 37.22
N VAL A 12 -64.37 -30.76 38.36
CA VAL A 12 -63.43 -31.87 38.61
C VAL A 12 -64.21 -33.05 39.17
N LYS A 13 -64.92 -33.78 38.31
CA LYS A 13 -65.46 -35.11 38.64
C LYS A 13 -64.35 -36.13 38.45
N LEU A 14 -63.83 -36.63 39.57
CA LEU A 14 -63.04 -37.87 39.73
C LEU A 14 -62.10 -38.29 38.57
N GLY A 15 -60.78 -38.13 38.81
CA GLY A 15 -59.74 -38.89 38.10
C GLY A 15 -59.55 -38.50 36.64
N ASN A 16 -58.74 -37.49 36.39
CA ASN A 16 -58.32 -36.95 35.08
C ASN A 16 -59.47 -36.23 34.32
N PRO A 17 -59.53 -34.90 34.40
CA PRO A 17 -60.50 -34.17 33.57
C PRO A 17 -60.17 -34.44 32.09
N GLN A 18 -61.03 -35.16 31.38
CA GLN A 18 -60.98 -35.23 29.93
C GLN A 18 -61.27 -33.83 29.37
N ILE A 19 -60.18 -33.06 29.16
CA ILE A 19 -60.29 -31.76 28.49
C ILE A 19 -60.71 -32.03 27.07
N PRO A 20 -61.90 -31.55 26.61
CA PRO A 20 -62.35 -31.75 25.26
C PRO A 20 -61.29 -31.39 24.22
N ALA A 21 -61.17 -32.15 23.16
CA ALA A 21 -60.14 -31.97 22.13
C ALA A 21 -60.10 -30.55 21.52
N ALA A 22 -61.23 -29.84 21.52
CA ALA A 22 -61.32 -28.43 21.13
C ALA A 22 -60.46 -27.49 22.02
N PHE A 23 -60.24 -27.83 23.29
CA PHE A 23 -59.46 -27.02 24.25
C PHE A 23 -57.95 -27.30 24.18
N ARG A 24 -57.55 -28.45 23.66
CA ARG A 24 -56.12 -28.78 23.46
C ARG A 24 -55.46 -27.92 22.39
N ARG A 25 -56.25 -27.36 21.42
CA ARG A 25 -55.75 -26.46 20.37
C ARG A 25 -55.72 -24.99 20.76
N ALA A 26 -56.42 -24.58 21.85
CA ALA A 26 -56.48 -23.19 22.30
C ALA A 26 -55.43 -22.87 23.39
N SER A 27 -54.22 -23.37 23.25
CA SER A 27 -53.24 -23.52 24.34
C SER A 27 -52.59 -22.23 24.86
N ASN A 28 -52.75 -21.06 24.27
CA ASN A 28 -51.92 -19.90 24.61
C ASN A 28 -52.59 -18.70 25.27
N GLY A 29 -53.91 -18.63 25.33
CA GLY A 29 -54.63 -17.52 25.98
C GLY A 29 -55.64 -17.95 27.03
N CYS A 30 -55.60 -19.20 27.46
CA CYS A 30 -56.61 -19.75 28.37
C CYS A 30 -56.00 -20.21 29.71
N ARG A 31 -56.75 -20.02 30.79
CA ARG A 31 -56.48 -20.62 32.11
C ARG A 31 -57.67 -21.43 32.55
N ILE A 32 -57.41 -22.59 33.17
CA ILE A 32 -58.45 -23.49 33.70
C ILE A 32 -58.46 -23.35 35.20
N ILE A 33 -59.66 -23.12 35.76
CA ILE A 33 -59.89 -23.17 37.18
C ILE A 33 -60.72 -24.41 37.48
N GLY A 34 -60.20 -25.35 38.27
CA GLY A 34 -60.92 -26.54 38.69
C GLY A 34 -61.90 -26.25 39.80
N VAL A 35 -63.17 -26.67 39.68
CA VAL A 35 -64.16 -26.57 40.73
C VAL A 35 -64.31 -27.93 41.43
N ILE A 36 -64.07 -27.97 42.75
CA ILE A 36 -64.17 -29.19 43.56
C ILE A 36 -65.57 -29.25 44.23
N PRO A 37 -66.39 -30.29 44.06
CA PRO A 37 -67.70 -30.42 44.63
C PRO A 37 -67.66 -30.60 46.19
N ARG A 38 -68.68 -30.08 46.92
CA ARG A 38 -68.79 -30.19 48.39
C ARG A 38 -68.81 -31.62 48.92
N SER A 39 -69.18 -32.60 48.12
CA SER A 39 -69.34 -34.00 48.50
C SER A 39 -68.03 -34.79 48.70
N LYS A 40 -66.86 -34.16 48.44
CA LYS A 40 -65.54 -34.80 48.63
C LYS A 40 -64.49 -33.80 49.18
N PRO A 41 -64.47 -33.53 50.49
CA PRO A 41 -63.53 -32.55 51.06
C PRO A 41 -62.07 -33.00 51.09
N ASN A 42 -61.72 -34.26 50.80
CA ASN A 42 -60.36 -34.80 50.87
C ASN A 42 -59.81 -35.19 49.49
N VAL A 43 -59.92 -34.36 48.47
CA VAL A 43 -59.10 -34.51 47.27
C VAL A 43 -57.73 -33.91 47.60
N SER A 44 -56.74 -34.77 47.78
CA SER A 44 -55.32 -34.34 47.80
C SER A 44 -55.00 -33.71 46.48
N VAL A 45 -54.92 -32.40 46.45
CA VAL A 45 -54.46 -31.64 45.25
C VAL A 45 -52.97 -31.88 45.14
N GLY A 46 -52.60 -32.84 44.32
CA GLY A 46 -51.18 -33.07 43.97
C GLY A 46 -50.57 -31.78 43.46
N LYS A 47 -49.33 -31.49 43.85
CA LYS A 47 -48.56 -30.34 43.28
C LYS A 47 -48.70 -30.39 41.77
N PRO A 48 -48.92 -29.27 41.09
CA PRO A 48 -49.02 -29.23 39.63
C PRO A 48 -47.80 -29.94 39.05
N GLN A 49 -47.99 -31.09 38.43
CA GLN A 49 -46.94 -31.76 37.69
C GLN A 49 -46.53 -30.82 36.52
N ARG A 50 -45.28 -30.47 36.47
CA ARG A 50 -44.68 -29.84 35.28
C ARG A 50 -44.76 -30.85 34.14
N GLY A 51 -45.92 -30.88 33.49
CA GLY A 51 -46.21 -31.77 32.39
C GLY A 51 -45.48 -31.31 31.14
N GLY A 52 -45.11 -32.29 30.32
CA GLY A 52 -44.52 -32.07 29.01
C GLY A 52 -45.35 -31.17 28.11
N LYS A 53 -44.77 -30.69 27.06
CA LYS A 53 -45.12 -29.58 26.15
C LYS A 53 -46.60 -29.41 25.65
N GLN A 54 -47.58 -30.16 26.08
CA GLN A 54 -48.95 -30.14 25.47
C GLN A 54 -50.14 -30.26 26.43
N SER A 55 -49.99 -30.17 27.75
CA SER A 55 -51.19 -30.27 28.64
C SER A 55 -51.53 -28.90 29.24
N PRO A 56 -52.79 -28.43 29.16
CA PRO A 56 -53.18 -27.18 29.78
C PRO A 56 -53.07 -27.34 31.30
N THR A 57 -52.30 -26.46 31.94
CA THR A 57 -52.06 -26.44 33.37
C THR A 57 -53.26 -25.78 34.06
N VAL A 58 -53.87 -26.47 35.05
CA VAL A 58 -54.91 -25.89 35.90
C VAL A 58 -54.27 -24.75 36.73
N PHE A 59 -54.81 -23.55 36.63
CA PHE A 59 -54.27 -22.35 37.27
C PHE A 59 -54.58 -22.35 38.79
N ALA A 60 -55.80 -22.71 39.14
CA ALA A 60 -56.26 -22.77 40.53
C ALA A 60 -57.43 -23.75 40.71
N TYR A 61 -57.67 -24.17 41.91
CA TYR A 61 -58.82 -24.95 42.29
C TYR A 61 -59.71 -24.16 43.23
N LEU A 62 -61.04 -24.19 42.98
CA LEU A 62 -62.07 -23.56 43.83
C LEU A 62 -62.97 -24.63 44.40
N GLY A 63 -63.24 -24.58 45.72
CA GLY A 63 -64.28 -25.40 46.33
C GLY A 63 -65.69 -24.92 45.92
N SER A 64 -66.64 -25.82 45.74
CA SER A 64 -68.02 -25.49 45.34
C SER A 64 -68.76 -24.59 46.30
N GLY A 65 -68.22 -24.32 47.51
CA GLY A 65 -68.73 -23.37 48.51
C GLY A 65 -67.88 -22.10 48.61
N ALA A 66 -67.00 -21.81 47.68
CA ALA A 66 -66.19 -20.62 47.69
C ALA A 66 -67.05 -19.35 47.67
N SER A 67 -66.72 -18.37 48.51
CA SER A 67 -67.40 -17.09 48.51
C SER A 67 -67.23 -16.33 47.21
N ARG A 68 -68.15 -15.46 46.85
CA ARG A 68 -68.10 -14.64 45.63
C ARG A 68 -66.78 -13.88 45.56
N GLY A 69 -66.29 -13.28 46.65
CA GLY A 69 -65.01 -12.55 46.63
C GLY A 69 -63.79 -13.42 46.38
N VAL A 70 -63.78 -14.72 46.77
CA VAL A 70 -62.71 -15.66 46.45
C VAL A 70 -62.72 -16.02 44.95
N VAL A 71 -63.93 -16.22 44.40
CA VAL A 71 -64.09 -16.50 42.95
C VAL A 71 -63.61 -15.30 42.12
N GLU A 72 -64.08 -14.08 42.50
CA GLU A 72 -63.66 -12.85 41.75
C GLU A 72 -62.16 -12.65 41.79
N LYS A 73 -61.52 -12.73 42.97
CA LYS A 73 -60.05 -12.61 43.09
C LYS A 73 -59.27 -13.67 42.30
N THR A 74 -59.77 -14.90 42.26
CA THR A 74 -59.13 -16.00 41.51
C THR A 74 -59.26 -15.79 40.01
N LEU A 75 -60.38 -15.27 39.54
CA LEU A 75 -60.58 -14.90 38.14
C LEU A 75 -59.67 -13.71 37.75
N GLU A 76 -59.65 -12.66 38.57
CA GLU A 76 -58.75 -11.52 38.36
C GLU A 76 -57.27 -11.97 38.26
N ALA A 77 -56.81 -12.80 39.20
CA ALA A 77 -55.46 -13.35 39.19
C ALA A 77 -55.19 -14.21 37.93
N ALA A 78 -56.18 -14.99 37.46
CA ALA A 78 -56.06 -15.77 36.26
C ALA A 78 -55.91 -14.88 35.00
N PHE A 79 -56.73 -13.81 34.89
CA PHE A 79 -56.61 -12.86 33.80
C PHE A 79 -55.31 -12.08 33.83
N GLN A 80 -54.88 -11.60 35.00
CA GLN A 80 -53.55 -10.94 35.15
C GLN A 80 -52.41 -11.89 34.76
N ASN A 81 -52.48 -13.17 35.10
CA ASN A 81 -51.47 -14.16 34.72
C ASN A 81 -51.44 -14.41 33.23
N ILE A 82 -52.61 -14.38 32.54
CA ILE A 82 -52.67 -14.46 31.07
C ILE A 82 -51.95 -13.24 30.48
N GLU A 83 -52.27 -12.04 30.92
CA GLU A 83 -51.69 -10.79 30.44
C GLU A 83 -50.19 -10.75 30.63
N LEU A 84 -49.69 -11.15 31.82
CA LEU A 84 -48.25 -11.24 32.10
C LEU A 84 -47.55 -12.26 31.19
N ALA A 85 -48.15 -13.44 30.97
CA ALA A 85 -47.58 -14.45 30.11
C ALA A 85 -47.54 -14.02 28.63
N GLU A 86 -48.56 -13.27 28.17
CA GLU A 86 -48.52 -12.67 26.82
C GLU A 86 -47.48 -11.59 26.67
N ARG A 87 -47.35 -10.69 27.66
CA ARG A 87 -46.27 -9.67 27.71
C ARG A 87 -44.89 -10.31 27.72
N GLU A 88 -44.67 -11.34 28.56
CA GLU A 88 -43.40 -12.06 28.63
C GLU A 88 -43.07 -12.73 27.31
N ARG A 89 -44.05 -13.35 26.65
CA ARG A 89 -43.88 -13.98 25.37
C ARG A 89 -43.53 -12.97 24.27
N ALA A 90 -44.26 -11.86 24.19
CA ALA A 90 -44.01 -10.79 23.26
C ALA A 90 -42.58 -10.19 23.46
N SER A 91 -42.19 -9.99 24.74
CA SER A 91 -40.85 -9.51 25.09
C SER A 91 -39.75 -10.51 24.69
N ARG A 92 -39.97 -11.81 24.93
CA ARG A 92 -39.00 -12.85 24.49
C ARG A 92 -38.87 -12.95 22.97
N GLU A 93 -39.99 -12.83 22.26
CA GLU A 93 -39.97 -12.83 20.78
C GLU A 93 -39.25 -11.57 20.23
N ALA A 94 -39.53 -10.40 20.84
CA ALA A 94 -38.83 -9.17 20.47
C ALA A 94 -37.33 -9.25 20.78
N LEU A 95 -36.92 -9.82 21.91
CA LEU A 95 -35.52 -10.02 22.24
C LEU A 95 -34.81 -10.97 21.27
N LYS A 96 -35.44 -12.11 20.96
CA LYS A 96 -34.87 -13.06 19.95
C LYS A 96 -34.66 -12.39 18.61
N LEU A 97 -35.60 -11.56 18.20
CA LEU A 97 -35.51 -10.82 16.95
C LEU A 97 -34.36 -9.80 16.99
N ALA A 98 -34.26 -9.01 18.07
CA ALA A 98 -33.17 -8.03 18.24
C ALA A 98 -31.79 -8.70 18.29
N VAL A 99 -31.66 -9.88 18.91
CA VAL A 99 -30.40 -10.63 18.92
C VAL A 99 -30.01 -11.07 17.51
N ARG A 100 -30.96 -11.60 16.73
CA ARG A 100 -30.69 -12.00 15.32
C ARG A 100 -30.27 -10.81 14.47
N GLU A 101 -30.98 -9.69 14.57
CA GLU A 101 -30.64 -8.46 13.86
C GLU A 101 -29.22 -7.97 14.19
N ARG A 102 -28.86 -8.02 15.47
CA ARG A 102 -27.51 -7.65 15.91
C ARG A 102 -26.44 -8.59 15.35
N GLU A 103 -26.70 -9.90 15.36
CA GLU A 103 -25.80 -10.90 14.77
C GLU A 103 -25.60 -10.68 13.27
N GLU A 104 -26.67 -10.43 12.54
CA GLU A 104 -26.64 -10.16 11.10
C GLU A 104 -25.81 -8.90 10.78
N LEU A 105 -26.08 -7.78 11.49
CA LEU A 105 -25.30 -6.55 11.33
C LEU A 105 -23.82 -6.73 11.70
N ASN A 106 -23.53 -7.53 12.73
CA ASN A 106 -22.14 -7.82 13.11
C ASN A 106 -21.41 -8.63 12.04
N GLN A 107 -22.04 -9.66 11.46
CA GLN A 107 -21.47 -10.43 10.36
C GLN A 107 -21.20 -9.55 9.12
N ILE A 108 -22.12 -8.64 8.81
CA ILE A 108 -21.92 -7.68 7.72
C ILE A 108 -20.77 -6.73 8.03
N GLY A 109 -20.67 -6.22 9.27
CA GLY A 109 -19.57 -5.36 9.70
C GLY A 109 -18.19 -6.03 9.54
N ILE A 110 -18.09 -7.32 9.90
CA ILE A 110 -16.88 -8.11 9.67
C ILE A 110 -16.59 -8.24 8.18
N ALA A 111 -17.59 -8.58 7.36
CA ALA A 111 -17.43 -8.71 5.92
C ALA A 111 -16.97 -7.39 5.26
N LEU A 112 -17.53 -6.24 5.70
CA LEU A 112 -17.13 -4.93 5.21
C LEU A 112 -15.69 -4.59 5.58
N SER A 113 -15.24 -4.94 6.79
CA SER A 113 -13.88 -4.65 7.26
C SER A 113 -12.79 -5.50 6.60
N THR A 114 -13.16 -6.63 5.98
CA THR A 114 -12.22 -7.54 5.31
C THR A 114 -12.00 -7.21 3.83
N GLN A 115 -12.84 -6.38 3.24
CA GLN A 115 -12.70 -5.98 1.84
C GLN A 115 -11.46 -5.10 1.64
N ARG A 116 -10.62 -5.48 0.69
CA ARG A 116 -9.37 -4.76 0.38
C ARG A 116 -9.52 -3.73 -0.72
N ASP A 117 -10.49 -3.90 -1.59
CA ASP A 117 -10.79 -3.02 -2.70
C ASP A 117 -12.03 -2.18 -2.43
N ILE A 118 -11.98 -0.88 -2.75
CA ILE A 118 -13.09 0.06 -2.53
C ILE A 118 -14.31 -0.32 -3.36
N SER A 119 -14.12 -0.69 -4.63
CA SER A 119 -15.25 -1.04 -5.52
C SER A 119 -15.99 -2.27 -5.02
N SER A 120 -15.27 -3.30 -4.59
CA SER A 120 -15.83 -4.51 -3.97
C SER A 120 -16.55 -4.19 -2.66
N LEU A 121 -16.00 -3.29 -1.84
CA LEU A 121 -16.62 -2.82 -0.60
C LEU A 121 -17.95 -2.13 -0.89
N LEU A 122 -18.00 -1.17 -1.81
CA LEU A 122 -19.21 -0.44 -2.18
C LEU A 122 -20.29 -1.36 -2.77
N SER A 123 -19.88 -2.32 -3.61
CA SER A 123 -20.78 -3.34 -4.15
C SER A 123 -21.41 -4.21 -3.06
N LEU A 124 -20.61 -4.64 -2.09
CA LEU A 124 -21.10 -5.43 -0.95
C LEU A 124 -22.06 -4.61 -0.08
N ILE A 125 -21.75 -3.33 0.19
CA ILE A 125 -22.63 -2.42 0.93
C ILE A 125 -24.00 -2.34 0.28
N LEU A 126 -24.05 -2.06 -1.02
CA LEU A 126 -25.30 -1.91 -1.75
C LEU A 126 -26.08 -3.23 -1.78
N SER A 127 -25.42 -4.36 -2.05
CA SER A 127 -26.06 -5.69 -2.04
C SER A 127 -26.68 -6.00 -0.68
N LYS A 128 -25.96 -5.77 0.42
CA LYS A 128 -26.47 -6.05 1.77
C LYS A 128 -27.60 -5.10 2.18
N ALA A 129 -27.53 -3.85 1.77
CA ALA A 129 -28.62 -2.89 2.02
C ALA A 129 -29.91 -3.28 1.28
N ARG A 130 -29.79 -3.74 0.04
CA ARG A 130 -30.92 -4.26 -0.74
C ARG A 130 -31.52 -5.52 -0.12
N GLU A 131 -30.66 -6.47 0.28
CA GLU A 131 -31.07 -7.73 0.94
C GLU A 131 -31.87 -7.46 2.22
N ILE A 132 -31.36 -6.62 3.13
CA ILE A 132 -32.02 -6.29 4.42
C ILE A 132 -33.37 -5.59 4.21
N THR A 133 -33.48 -4.74 3.18
CA THR A 133 -34.68 -3.94 2.95
C THR A 133 -35.66 -4.58 1.99
N GLY A 134 -35.25 -5.65 1.31
CA GLY A 134 -35.99 -6.26 0.20
C GLY A 134 -36.10 -5.33 -1.01
N ALA A 135 -35.17 -4.40 -1.17
CA ALA A 135 -35.17 -3.47 -2.30
C ALA A 135 -34.81 -4.17 -3.61
N ASP A 136 -35.57 -3.89 -4.66
CA ASP A 136 -35.33 -4.43 -5.99
C ASP A 136 -34.12 -3.81 -6.67
N ALA A 137 -33.92 -2.50 -6.47
CA ALA A 137 -32.79 -1.77 -6.97
C ALA A 137 -32.18 -0.86 -5.91
N GLY A 138 -30.96 -0.42 -6.17
CA GLY A 138 -30.31 0.56 -5.32
C GLY A 138 -29.15 1.24 -6.02
N SER A 139 -28.78 2.40 -5.50
CA SER A 139 -27.69 3.24 -6.00
C SER A 139 -26.87 3.77 -4.84
N LEU A 140 -25.56 3.94 -5.08
CA LEU A 140 -24.63 4.48 -4.11
C LEU A 140 -23.90 5.69 -4.69
N TYR A 141 -23.89 6.76 -3.92
CA TYR A 141 -23.23 8.01 -4.24
C TYR A 141 -22.17 8.29 -3.17
N LEU A 142 -21.01 8.82 -3.58
CA LEU A 142 -19.97 9.33 -2.66
C LEU A 142 -19.91 10.85 -2.74
N VAL A 143 -19.67 11.48 -1.59
CA VAL A 143 -19.35 12.90 -1.51
C VAL A 143 -17.85 13.04 -1.70
N GLU A 144 -17.44 13.73 -2.75
CA GLU A 144 -16.05 14.03 -3.04
C GLU A 144 -15.80 15.54 -3.02
N GLU A 145 -14.57 15.92 -2.72
CA GLU A 145 -14.11 17.29 -2.68
C GLU A 145 -12.98 17.49 -3.69
N GLU A 146 -13.12 18.47 -4.56
CA GLU A 146 -12.07 18.86 -5.50
C GLU A 146 -10.99 19.69 -4.81
N ALA A 147 -9.84 19.84 -5.47
CA ALA A 147 -8.70 20.60 -4.95
C ALA A 147 -9.03 22.07 -4.59
N GLU A 148 -10.10 22.62 -5.15
CA GLU A 148 -10.58 23.98 -4.87
C GLU A 148 -11.62 24.05 -3.73
N GLY A 149 -11.87 22.93 -3.01
CA GLY A 149 -12.85 22.88 -1.92
C GLY A 149 -14.31 22.76 -2.38
N ARG A 150 -14.56 22.59 -3.67
CA ARG A 150 -15.90 22.33 -4.21
C ARG A 150 -16.29 20.89 -3.99
N ARG A 151 -17.46 20.65 -3.40
CA ARG A 151 -17.99 19.32 -3.14
C ARG A 151 -19.01 18.93 -4.20
N HIS A 152 -18.94 17.67 -4.62
CA HIS A 152 -19.86 17.07 -5.58
C HIS A 152 -20.28 15.67 -5.16
N LEU A 153 -21.29 15.12 -5.80
CA LEU A 153 -21.70 13.72 -5.67
C LEU A 153 -21.22 12.95 -6.88
N ARG A 154 -20.47 11.89 -6.63
CA ARG A 154 -20.12 10.88 -7.65
C ARG A 154 -21.06 9.70 -7.55
N PHE A 155 -21.75 9.38 -8.62
CA PHE A 155 -22.56 8.18 -8.75
C PHE A 155 -21.67 6.98 -9.02
N MET A 156 -21.43 6.18 -7.98
CA MET A 156 -20.40 5.15 -8.01
C MET A 156 -20.90 3.83 -8.56
N LEU A 157 -22.15 3.50 -8.26
CA LEU A 157 -22.62 2.15 -8.59
C LEU A 157 -24.14 2.05 -8.47
N THR A 158 -24.76 1.18 -9.28
CA THR A 158 -26.14 0.77 -9.16
C THR A 158 -26.27 -0.76 -9.28
N GLN A 159 -27.30 -1.30 -8.66
CA GLN A 159 -27.68 -2.71 -8.76
C GLN A 159 -29.19 -2.79 -8.95
N ASN A 160 -29.66 -3.71 -9.79
CA ASN A 160 -31.08 -3.94 -10.04
C ASN A 160 -31.30 -5.43 -10.29
N ASP A 161 -32.32 -6.05 -9.63
CA ASP A 161 -32.66 -7.47 -9.82
C ASP A 161 -33.55 -7.73 -11.02
N SER A 162 -34.33 -6.72 -11.40
CA SER A 162 -35.37 -6.87 -12.42
C SER A 162 -34.93 -6.43 -13.81
N LEU A 163 -34.00 -5.47 -13.89
CA LEU A 163 -33.48 -4.93 -15.15
C LEU A 163 -31.96 -4.96 -15.19
N ASP A 164 -31.41 -5.42 -16.30
CA ASP A 164 -30.00 -5.26 -16.63
C ASP A 164 -29.84 -3.98 -17.47
N PHE A 165 -29.35 -2.92 -16.83
CA PHE A 165 -29.16 -1.62 -17.46
C PHE A 165 -27.68 -1.24 -17.37
N PRO A 166 -27.06 -0.84 -18.50
CA PRO A 166 -25.65 -0.47 -18.50
C PRO A 166 -25.42 0.74 -17.59
N PHE A 167 -24.61 0.54 -16.57
CA PHE A 167 -24.21 1.59 -15.64
C PHE A 167 -23.09 2.44 -16.23
N GLN A 168 -23.22 3.76 -16.13
CA GLN A 168 -22.14 4.73 -16.37
C GLN A 168 -21.97 5.59 -15.12
N GLU A 169 -20.75 5.65 -14.63
CA GLU A 169 -20.35 6.55 -13.55
C GLU A 169 -20.46 8.00 -14.04
N PHE A 170 -21.03 8.87 -13.21
CA PHE A 170 -21.09 10.31 -13.50
C PHE A 170 -21.00 11.15 -12.24
N VAL A 171 -20.61 12.40 -12.42
CA VAL A 171 -20.51 13.41 -11.36
C VAL A 171 -21.68 14.37 -11.47
N MET A 172 -22.29 14.71 -10.34
CA MET A 172 -23.38 15.67 -10.24
C MET A 172 -23.10 16.70 -9.15
N PRO A 173 -23.60 17.95 -9.32
CA PRO A 173 -23.46 18.97 -8.29
C PRO A 173 -24.06 18.50 -6.95
N LEU A 174 -23.42 18.88 -5.85
CA LEU A 174 -23.98 18.70 -4.51
C LEU A 174 -24.99 19.83 -4.26
N ALA A 175 -26.26 19.60 -4.60
CA ALA A 175 -27.33 20.59 -4.55
C ALA A 175 -28.59 20.02 -3.89
N GLU A 176 -29.44 20.90 -3.35
CA GLU A 176 -30.66 20.50 -2.64
C GLU A 176 -31.82 20.09 -3.57
N ASP A 177 -31.69 20.29 -4.86
CA ASP A 177 -32.71 19.98 -5.87
C ASP A 177 -32.89 18.50 -6.17
N SER A 178 -31.88 17.68 -5.83
CA SER A 178 -31.95 16.22 -5.91
C SER A 178 -32.10 15.59 -4.54
N MET A 179 -32.79 14.44 -4.45
CA MET A 179 -32.96 13.72 -3.18
C MET A 179 -31.63 13.23 -2.59
N ALA A 180 -30.71 12.76 -3.43
CA ALA A 180 -29.37 12.36 -3.00
C ALA A 180 -28.57 13.57 -2.49
N GLY A 181 -28.61 14.71 -3.22
CA GLY A 181 -27.93 15.94 -2.82
C GLY A 181 -28.49 16.51 -1.52
N TYR A 182 -29.81 16.55 -1.39
CA TYR A 182 -30.46 17.01 -0.16
C TYR A 182 -30.09 16.13 1.04
N THR A 183 -30.15 14.82 0.88
CA THR A 183 -29.71 13.86 1.92
C THR A 183 -28.23 14.05 2.27
N ALA A 184 -27.36 14.27 1.29
CA ALA A 184 -25.94 14.51 1.53
C ALA A 184 -25.68 15.81 2.29
N LEU A 185 -26.39 16.90 1.93
CA LEU A 185 -26.21 18.23 2.54
C LEU A 185 -26.83 18.32 3.94
N ARG A 186 -28.04 17.79 4.10
CA ARG A 186 -28.80 17.90 5.36
C ARG A 186 -28.63 16.71 6.27
N GLY A 187 -28.13 15.60 5.76
CA GLY A 187 -27.95 14.35 6.50
C GLY A 187 -29.28 13.74 6.97
N VAL A 188 -30.39 13.98 6.29
CA VAL A 188 -31.72 13.48 6.65
C VAL A 188 -32.08 12.24 5.87
N ILE A 189 -32.95 11.41 6.44
CA ILE A 189 -33.53 10.25 5.79
C ILE A 189 -34.75 10.67 5.01
N LEU A 190 -34.84 10.26 3.73
CA LEU A 190 -36.02 10.43 2.92
C LEU A 190 -36.64 9.05 2.66
N ASN A 191 -37.92 8.86 3.06
CA ASN A 191 -38.65 7.61 2.86
C ASN A 191 -40.02 7.90 2.24
N PHE A 192 -40.19 7.54 0.98
CA PHE A 192 -41.42 7.77 0.23
C PHE A 192 -42.06 6.46 -0.17
N ALA A 193 -43.38 6.37 0.07
CA ALA A 193 -44.20 5.25 -0.38
C ALA A 193 -44.43 5.27 -1.91
N ASP A 194 -44.37 6.46 -2.50
CA ASP A 194 -44.48 6.67 -3.95
C ASP A 194 -43.63 7.90 -4.33
N ALA A 195 -42.55 7.67 -5.08
CA ALA A 195 -41.60 8.71 -5.50
C ALA A 195 -42.21 9.79 -6.41
N TYR A 196 -43.32 9.47 -7.08
CA TYR A 196 -44.07 10.44 -7.91
C TYR A 196 -45.05 11.31 -7.10
N LYS A 197 -45.19 11.04 -5.79
CA LYS A 197 -46.10 11.77 -4.90
C LYS A 197 -45.35 12.54 -3.80
N ILE A 198 -44.27 13.21 -4.19
CA ILE A 198 -43.53 14.08 -3.28
C ILE A 198 -44.40 15.31 -2.97
N PRO A 199 -44.53 15.71 -1.67
CA PRO A 199 -45.30 16.90 -1.30
C PRO A 199 -44.83 18.19 -2.01
N ARG A 200 -45.77 19.01 -2.41
CA ARG A 200 -45.46 20.33 -2.99
C ARG A 200 -44.74 21.19 -1.95
N GLY A 201 -43.63 21.82 -2.34
CA GLY A 201 -42.82 22.65 -1.43
C GLY A 201 -41.55 21.97 -0.88
N CYS A 202 -41.30 20.70 -1.18
CA CYS A 202 -40.01 20.11 -0.96
C CYS A 202 -38.94 20.73 -1.86
N PRO A 203 -37.71 21.01 -1.37
CA PRO A 203 -36.64 21.59 -2.17
C PRO A 203 -36.10 20.63 -3.25
N TYR A 204 -36.31 19.34 -3.10
CA TYR A 204 -35.89 18.30 -4.02
C TYR A 204 -37.03 17.73 -4.85
N GLN A 205 -36.68 17.16 -5.99
CA GLN A 205 -37.61 16.49 -6.89
C GLN A 205 -37.15 15.08 -7.21
N PHE A 206 -38.10 14.20 -7.58
CA PHE A 206 -37.78 12.90 -8.15
C PHE A 206 -37.41 13.07 -9.62
N ASN A 207 -36.23 12.59 -10.02
CA ASN A 207 -35.82 12.57 -11.41
C ASN A 207 -36.31 11.26 -12.07
N ASP A 208 -37.34 11.34 -12.89
CA ASP A 208 -37.95 10.21 -13.58
C ASP A 208 -37.27 9.83 -14.91
N ARG A 209 -36.13 10.46 -15.22
CA ARG A 209 -35.39 10.21 -16.47
C ARG A 209 -35.05 8.73 -16.64
N TYR A 210 -34.49 8.10 -15.58
CA TYR A 210 -34.16 6.69 -15.58
C TYR A 210 -35.39 5.80 -15.83
N ASP A 211 -36.51 6.10 -15.17
CA ASP A 211 -37.75 5.36 -15.34
C ASP A 211 -38.27 5.44 -16.80
N ARG A 212 -38.15 6.63 -17.42
CA ARG A 212 -38.54 6.83 -18.83
C ARG A 212 -37.63 6.12 -19.83
N GLU A 213 -36.34 6.13 -19.59
CA GLU A 213 -35.34 5.52 -20.49
C GLU A 213 -35.32 3.99 -20.38
N SER A 214 -35.51 3.44 -19.18
CA SER A 214 -35.42 2.01 -18.90
C SER A 214 -36.78 1.27 -18.95
N GLY A 215 -37.90 1.99 -18.90
CA GLY A 215 -39.23 1.40 -18.69
C GLY A 215 -39.47 0.94 -17.25
N TYR A 216 -38.54 1.14 -16.35
CA TYR A 216 -38.67 0.82 -14.94
C TYR A 216 -39.65 1.77 -14.25
N ARG A 217 -40.35 1.29 -13.24
CA ARG A 217 -41.26 2.13 -12.45
C ARG A 217 -40.79 2.21 -11.00
N THR A 218 -40.18 3.33 -10.63
CA THR A 218 -39.86 3.62 -9.24
C THR A 218 -41.14 3.93 -8.47
N ARG A 219 -41.42 3.18 -7.41
CA ARG A 219 -42.55 3.45 -6.51
C ARG A 219 -42.05 3.80 -5.13
N SER A 220 -41.67 2.87 -4.29
CA SER A 220 -41.10 3.20 -2.98
C SER A 220 -39.63 3.55 -3.08
N LEU A 221 -39.22 4.61 -2.38
CA LEU A 221 -37.88 5.13 -2.41
C LEU A 221 -37.41 5.46 -1.00
N LEU A 222 -36.23 4.98 -0.66
CA LEU A 222 -35.55 5.26 0.61
C LEU A 222 -34.16 5.81 0.31
N THR A 223 -33.85 7.01 0.81
CA THR A 223 -32.53 7.62 0.68
C THR A 223 -31.94 7.83 2.08
N LEU A 224 -30.73 7.33 2.30
CA LEU A 224 -30.06 7.26 3.60
C LEU A 224 -28.69 7.92 3.53
N PRO A 225 -28.30 8.76 4.50
CA PRO A 225 -26.94 9.28 4.60
C PRO A 225 -25.99 8.22 5.14
N MET A 226 -24.83 8.08 4.55
CA MET A 226 -23.69 7.32 5.06
C MET A 226 -22.83 8.25 5.93
N ARG A 227 -23.00 8.19 7.25
CA ARG A 227 -22.30 9.07 8.20
C ARG A 227 -21.15 8.36 8.88
N ASN A 228 -20.00 9.05 8.96
CA ASN A 228 -18.87 8.60 9.76
C ASN A 228 -19.08 8.90 11.27
N ALA A 229 -18.11 8.52 12.09
CA ALA A 229 -18.15 8.74 13.54
C ALA A 229 -18.17 10.23 13.95
N LYS A 230 -17.73 11.13 13.07
CA LYS A 230 -17.77 12.59 13.28
C LYS A 230 -19.11 13.21 12.91
N GLY A 231 -20.04 12.43 12.34
CA GLY A 231 -21.32 12.88 11.86
C GLY A 231 -21.31 13.48 10.43
N GLU A 232 -20.16 13.42 9.75
CA GLU A 232 -20.02 13.87 8.37
C GLU A 232 -20.64 12.87 7.41
N VAL A 233 -21.31 13.37 6.37
CA VAL A 233 -21.90 12.52 5.33
C VAL A 233 -20.85 12.26 4.24
N LEU A 234 -20.37 11.02 4.15
CA LEU A 234 -19.40 10.58 3.16
C LEU A 234 -20.03 10.05 1.88
N GLY A 235 -21.32 9.74 1.93
CA GLY A 235 -22.06 9.22 0.79
C GLY A 235 -23.55 9.11 1.06
N VAL A 236 -24.27 8.67 0.05
CA VAL A 236 -25.72 8.47 0.10
C VAL A 236 -26.06 7.11 -0.50
N LEU A 237 -26.86 6.38 0.23
CA LEU A 237 -27.43 5.11 -0.22
C LEU A 237 -28.89 5.33 -0.60
N GLN A 238 -29.25 5.00 -1.83
CA GLN A 238 -30.60 5.11 -2.34
C GLN A 238 -31.13 3.72 -2.67
N LEU A 239 -32.25 3.32 -2.06
CA LEU A 239 -32.87 2.03 -2.22
C LEU A 239 -34.25 2.19 -2.84
N ILE A 240 -34.56 1.33 -3.81
CA ILE A 240 -35.71 1.49 -4.69
C ILE A 240 -36.56 0.21 -4.64
N ASN A 241 -37.89 0.38 -4.53
CA ASN A 241 -38.89 -0.65 -4.63
C ASN A 241 -38.71 -1.82 -3.63
N SER A 242 -39.08 -1.60 -2.36
CA SER A 242 -39.13 -2.69 -1.36
C SER A 242 -40.16 -3.74 -1.77
N LYS A 243 -39.72 -4.96 -2.08
CA LYS A 243 -40.52 -6.07 -2.53
C LYS A 243 -41.20 -6.79 -1.35
N ARG A 244 -42.41 -7.29 -1.57
CA ARG A 244 -43.11 -8.18 -0.62
C ARG A 244 -42.50 -9.58 -0.63
N LYS A 245 -42.10 -10.04 -1.81
CA LYS A 245 -41.41 -11.31 -2.04
C LYS A 245 -40.03 -10.97 -2.63
N PRO A 246 -38.92 -11.31 -1.96
CA PRO A 246 -37.56 -10.95 -2.42
C PRO A 246 -37.24 -11.43 -3.84
N GLU A 247 -37.72 -12.62 -4.19
CA GLU A 247 -37.49 -13.27 -5.48
C GLU A 247 -38.35 -12.72 -6.64
N ALA A 248 -39.33 -11.83 -6.37
CA ALA A 248 -40.17 -11.25 -7.41
C ALA A 248 -39.35 -10.31 -8.33
N ARG A 249 -39.57 -10.44 -9.64
CA ARG A 249 -39.09 -9.48 -10.65
C ARG A 249 -40.15 -8.44 -10.95
N LEU A 250 -39.73 -7.21 -11.20
CA LEU A 250 -40.62 -6.07 -11.46
C LEU A 250 -40.51 -5.69 -12.94
N GLU A 251 -41.10 -6.50 -13.84
CA GLU A 251 -40.98 -6.32 -15.29
C GLU A 251 -42.08 -5.42 -15.86
N SER A 252 -43.17 -5.18 -15.09
CA SER A 252 -44.30 -4.35 -15.50
C SER A 252 -44.80 -3.42 -14.39
N ALA A 253 -45.56 -2.39 -14.77
CA ALA A 253 -46.24 -1.51 -13.82
C ALA A 253 -47.25 -2.26 -12.93
N GLU A 254 -47.79 -3.35 -13.41
CA GLU A 254 -48.69 -4.24 -12.66
C GLU A 254 -47.91 -4.97 -11.56
N ASP A 255 -46.73 -5.51 -11.87
CA ASP A 255 -45.87 -6.15 -10.87
C ASP A 255 -45.47 -5.17 -9.77
N VAL A 256 -45.08 -3.96 -10.14
CA VAL A 256 -44.76 -2.89 -9.19
C VAL A 256 -45.95 -2.59 -8.29
N SER A 257 -47.17 -2.52 -8.84
CA SER A 257 -48.39 -2.23 -8.06
C SER A 257 -48.72 -3.34 -7.06
N LYS A 258 -48.46 -4.60 -7.40
CA LYS A 258 -48.75 -5.78 -6.57
C LYS A 258 -47.66 -6.11 -5.57
N GLN A 259 -46.41 -6.00 -5.98
CA GLN A 259 -45.25 -6.49 -5.22
C GLN A 259 -44.57 -5.43 -4.39
N VAL A 260 -44.61 -4.15 -4.79
CA VAL A 260 -43.91 -3.08 -4.09
C VAL A 260 -44.73 -2.55 -2.91
N GLN A 261 -44.06 -2.39 -1.78
CA GLN A 261 -44.58 -1.82 -0.53
C GLN A 261 -43.67 -0.69 -0.03
N PRO A 262 -44.15 0.20 0.85
CA PRO A 262 -43.29 1.19 1.51
C PRO A 262 -42.20 0.53 2.35
N PHE A 263 -41.04 1.17 2.47
CA PHE A 263 -40.00 0.73 3.37
C PHE A 263 -40.49 0.87 4.82
N ARG A 264 -40.49 -0.25 5.56
CA ARG A 264 -40.94 -0.30 6.96
C ARG A 264 -39.88 0.30 7.86
N GLU A 265 -40.28 0.91 8.97
CA GLU A 265 -39.37 1.53 9.94
C GLU A 265 -38.23 0.63 10.40
N ARG A 266 -38.51 -0.67 10.59
CA ARG A 266 -37.51 -1.66 10.95
C ARG A 266 -36.41 -1.76 9.88
N ALA A 267 -36.79 -1.90 8.60
CA ALA A 267 -35.87 -1.96 7.49
C ALA A 267 -35.05 -0.67 7.35
N VAL A 268 -35.69 0.48 7.57
CA VAL A 268 -35.02 1.80 7.59
C VAL A 268 -33.96 1.86 8.68
N ARG A 269 -34.27 1.43 9.92
CA ARG A 269 -33.29 1.43 11.03
C ARG A 269 -32.09 0.51 10.75
N LEU A 270 -32.33 -0.69 10.23
CA LEU A 270 -31.26 -1.64 9.89
C LEU A 270 -30.39 -1.10 8.75
N ALA A 271 -31.00 -0.57 7.70
CA ALA A 271 -30.28 0.02 6.57
C ALA A 271 -29.48 1.25 6.99
N LEU A 272 -29.99 2.08 7.92
CA LEU A 272 -29.25 3.22 8.46
C LEU A 272 -28.03 2.77 9.29
N SER A 273 -28.19 1.73 10.11
CA SER A 273 -27.07 1.14 10.85
C SER A 273 -25.99 0.61 9.92
N LEU A 274 -26.41 -0.10 8.85
CA LEU A 274 -25.51 -0.57 7.81
C LEU A 274 -24.81 0.60 7.08
N ALA A 275 -25.55 1.65 6.70
CA ALA A 275 -24.99 2.82 6.03
C ALA A 275 -23.93 3.51 6.90
N SER A 276 -24.11 3.56 8.23
CA SER A 276 -23.11 4.10 9.15
C SER A 276 -21.87 3.21 9.25
N GLN A 277 -22.03 1.89 9.36
CA GLN A 277 -20.89 0.95 9.35
C GLN A 277 -20.13 1.02 8.00
N ALA A 278 -20.87 1.13 6.90
CA ALA A 278 -20.32 1.30 5.57
C ALA A 278 -19.51 2.59 5.42
N ALA A 279 -19.99 3.70 5.98
CA ALA A 279 -19.26 4.97 5.99
C ALA A 279 -17.91 4.84 6.71
N VAL A 280 -17.88 4.20 7.88
CA VAL A 280 -16.64 3.97 8.64
C VAL A 280 -15.69 3.04 7.86
N ALA A 281 -16.20 1.96 7.28
CA ALA A 281 -15.39 1.04 6.50
C ALA A 281 -14.79 1.71 5.26
N TYR A 282 -15.58 2.52 4.55
CA TYR A 282 -15.13 3.32 3.41
C TYR A 282 -14.07 4.35 3.81
N GLU A 283 -14.31 5.12 4.90
CA GLU A 283 -13.37 6.13 5.41
C GLU A 283 -12.02 5.50 5.76
N ASN A 284 -12.04 4.39 6.51
CA ASN A 284 -10.83 3.66 6.84
C ASN A 284 -10.08 3.21 5.57
N ARG A 285 -10.80 2.69 4.59
CA ARG A 285 -10.19 2.23 3.34
C ARG A 285 -9.59 3.36 2.53
N LYS A 286 -10.28 4.50 2.46
CA LYS A 286 -9.80 5.72 1.83
C LYS A 286 -8.53 6.23 2.51
N LEU A 287 -8.52 6.30 3.85
CA LEU A 287 -7.35 6.71 4.62
C LEU A 287 -6.15 5.77 4.41
N TYR A 288 -6.36 4.45 4.37
CA TYR A 288 -5.29 3.51 4.04
C TYR A 288 -4.71 3.75 2.65
N HIS A 289 -5.55 4.02 1.67
CA HIS A 289 -5.10 4.32 0.31
C HIS A 289 -4.32 5.65 0.23
N GLU A 290 -4.79 6.68 0.93
CA GLU A 290 -4.12 7.97 1.04
C GLU A 290 -2.74 7.85 1.70
N ILE A 291 -2.62 7.08 2.80
CA ILE A 291 -1.35 6.79 3.46
C ILE A 291 -0.39 6.05 2.51
N GLU A 292 -0.87 5.06 1.78
CA GLU A 292 -0.08 4.31 0.81
C GLU A 292 0.45 5.22 -0.31
N THR A 293 -0.41 6.09 -0.86
CA THR A 293 -0.04 7.07 -1.89
C THR A 293 0.97 8.09 -1.37
N LEU A 294 0.77 8.60 -0.16
CA LEU A 294 1.73 9.51 0.49
C LEU A 294 3.09 8.85 0.68
N PHE A 295 3.10 7.60 1.13
CA PHE A 295 4.35 6.87 1.32
C PHE A 295 5.07 6.62 0.00
N GLU A 296 4.37 6.22 -1.06
CA GLU A 296 4.94 6.07 -2.40
C GLU A 296 5.50 7.39 -2.93
N GLY A 297 4.79 8.49 -2.73
CA GLY A 297 5.27 9.83 -3.07
C GLY A 297 6.54 10.20 -2.31
N PHE A 298 6.61 9.90 -1.01
CA PHE A 298 7.80 10.13 -0.20
C PHE A 298 9.00 9.30 -0.70
N VAL A 299 8.80 8.00 -0.97
CA VAL A 299 9.86 7.13 -1.51
C VAL A 299 10.36 7.66 -2.85
N SER A 300 9.46 8.04 -3.76
CA SER A 300 9.81 8.61 -5.05
C SER A 300 10.61 9.92 -4.92
N ALA A 301 10.19 10.81 -4.05
CA ALA A 301 10.91 12.06 -3.78
C ALA A 301 12.29 11.81 -3.18
N ALA A 302 12.41 10.84 -2.26
CA ALA A 302 13.67 10.43 -1.66
C ALA A 302 14.66 9.89 -2.70
N VAL A 303 14.19 9.01 -3.60
CA VAL A 303 14.97 8.48 -4.73
C VAL A 303 15.44 9.63 -5.64
N THR A 304 14.54 10.51 -6.02
CA THR A 304 14.87 11.68 -6.86
C THR A 304 15.95 12.56 -6.24
N ALA A 305 15.85 12.82 -4.92
CA ALA A 305 16.83 13.64 -4.21
C ALA A 305 18.23 13.02 -4.19
N ILE A 306 18.32 11.69 -4.11
CA ILE A 306 19.59 10.95 -4.13
C ILE A 306 20.19 10.94 -5.54
N GLU A 307 19.37 10.64 -6.54
CA GLU A 307 19.81 10.60 -7.93
C GLU A 307 20.26 11.97 -8.44
N GLN A 308 19.67 13.06 -7.96
CA GLN A 308 20.16 14.42 -8.25
C GLN A 308 21.56 14.69 -7.68
N ARG A 309 21.91 14.04 -6.58
CA ARG A 309 23.24 14.17 -5.98
C ARG A 309 24.31 13.30 -6.66
N ASP A 310 23.91 12.20 -7.24
CA ASP A 310 24.74 11.30 -8.05
C ASP A 310 24.25 11.27 -9.51
N PRO A 311 24.73 12.19 -10.37
CA PRO A 311 24.27 12.27 -11.76
C PRO A 311 24.48 10.99 -12.58
N THR A 312 25.24 10.04 -12.03
CA THR A 312 25.50 8.75 -12.70
C THR A 312 24.40 7.72 -12.46
N THR A 313 23.39 8.04 -11.64
CA THR A 313 22.34 7.11 -11.22
C THR A 313 20.91 7.58 -11.56
N SER A 314 20.75 8.48 -12.54
CA SER A 314 19.42 8.92 -12.96
C SER A 314 18.56 7.74 -13.42
N GLY A 315 17.35 7.57 -12.81
CA GLY A 315 16.43 6.46 -13.10
C GLY A 315 16.93 5.06 -12.71
N HIS A 316 18.12 4.94 -12.15
CA HIS A 316 18.74 3.67 -11.75
C HIS A 316 17.87 2.91 -10.72
N SER A 317 17.51 3.58 -9.64
CA SER A 317 16.73 2.95 -8.56
C SER A 317 15.37 2.42 -9.04
N LEU A 318 14.74 3.15 -9.97
CA LEU A 318 13.46 2.72 -10.58
C LEU A 318 13.65 1.47 -11.46
N ARG A 319 14.71 1.44 -12.29
CA ARG A 319 15.01 0.27 -13.15
C ARG A 319 15.39 -0.94 -12.32
N VAL A 320 16.27 -0.79 -11.33
CA VAL A 320 16.65 -1.87 -10.40
C VAL A 320 15.43 -2.43 -9.66
N ALA A 321 14.53 -1.55 -9.19
CA ALA A 321 13.29 -1.98 -8.53
C ALA A 321 12.37 -2.75 -9.49
N SER A 322 12.21 -2.28 -10.72
CA SER A 322 11.42 -2.96 -11.75
C SER A 322 11.98 -4.34 -12.09
N TYR A 323 13.29 -4.44 -12.33
CA TYR A 323 13.94 -5.72 -12.61
C TYR A 323 13.88 -6.69 -11.44
N THR A 324 14.11 -6.19 -10.21
CA THR A 324 14.07 -7.02 -9.00
C THR A 324 12.66 -7.56 -8.74
N GLN A 325 11.63 -6.74 -8.93
CA GLN A 325 10.24 -7.16 -8.82
C GLN A 325 9.89 -8.19 -9.90
N GLY A 326 10.24 -7.94 -11.16
CA GLY A 326 10.01 -8.88 -12.25
C GLY A 326 10.72 -10.23 -12.02
N LEU A 327 11.97 -10.21 -11.50
CA LEU A 327 12.66 -11.45 -11.13
C LEU A 327 12.00 -12.16 -9.95
N ALA A 328 11.47 -11.42 -8.98
CA ALA A 328 10.71 -11.99 -7.86
C ALA A 328 9.40 -12.66 -8.35
N GLU A 329 8.70 -12.06 -9.30
CA GLU A 329 7.50 -12.64 -9.94
C GLU A 329 7.84 -13.94 -10.69
N VAL A 330 8.98 -14.00 -11.39
CA VAL A 330 9.48 -15.21 -12.04
C VAL A 330 9.80 -16.30 -11.02
N VAL A 331 10.47 -15.95 -9.92
CA VAL A 331 10.78 -16.90 -8.83
C VAL A 331 9.51 -17.41 -8.19
N ASP A 332 8.51 -16.55 -7.93
CA ASP A 332 7.20 -16.92 -7.38
C ASP A 332 6.44 -17.91 -8.28
N ALA A 333 6.52 -17.74 -9.59
CA ALA A 333 5.89 -18.60 -10.59
C ALA A 333 6.65 -19.92 -10.83
N THR A 334 7.91 -20.03 -10.36
CA THR A 334 8.76 -21.19 -10.63
C THR A 334 8.26 -22.43 -9.86
N SER A 335 8.10 -23.55 -10.56
CA SER A 335 7.64 -24.82 -10.02
C SER A 335 8.75 -25.87 -9.86
N SER A 336 9.97 -25.59 -10.33
CA SER A 336 11.12 -26.50 -10.32
C SER A 336 12.40 -25.79 -9.90
N GLY A 337 13.43 -26.53 -9.51
CA GLY A 337 14.70 -25.98 -9.08
C GLY A 337 14.74 -25.58 -7.60
N PRO A 338 15.85 -24.99 -7.13
CA PRO A 338 16.07 -24.68 -5.71
C PRO A 338 15.09 -23.64 -5.15
N TYR A 339 14.54 -22.80 -5.98
CA TYR A 339 13.58 -21.76 -5.58
C TYR A 339 12.10 -22.12 -5.80
N ALA A 340 11.79 -23.36 -6.21
CA ALA A 340 10.42 -23.84 -6.34
C ALA A 340 9.53 -23.68 -5.07
N PRO A 341 10.05 -23.75 -3.83
CA PRO A 341 9.26 -23.49 -2.63
C PRO A 341 9.11 -22.00 -2.29
N ALA A 342 9.87 -21.10 -2.93
CA ALA A 342 9.78 -19.67 -2.65
C ALA A 342 8.45 -19.11 -3.15
N ARG A 343 7.75 -18.35 -2.29
CA ARG A 343 6.53 -17.63 -2.65
C ARG A 343 6.55 -16.26 -2.02
N PHE A 344 6.01 -15.30 -2.76
CA PHE A 344 5.92 -13.92 -2.32
C PHE A 344 4.48 -13.44 -2.36
N ASP A 345 3.93 -13.08 -1.22
CA ASP A 345 2.64 -12.41 -1.19
C ASP A 345 2.75 -10.95 -1.67
N ARG A 346 1.59 -10.28 -1.82
CA ARG A 346 1.53 -8.89 -2.30
C ARG A 346 2.34 -7.93 -1.44
N GLU A 347 2.37 -8.12 -0.13
CA GLU A 347 3.10 -7.27 0.79
C GLU A 347 4.62 -7.51 0.71
N GLN A 348 5.02 -8.76 0.55
CA GLN A 348 6.42 -9.12 0.31
C GLN A 348 6.92 -8.56 -1.04
N MET A 349 6.09 -8.56 -2.10
CA MET A 349 6.45 -7.90 -3.37
C MET A 349 6.66 -6.40 -3.20
N LYS A 350 5.82 -5.72 -2.38
CA LYS A 350 6.04 -4.32 -2.01
C LYS A 350 7.33 -4.12 -1.21
N GLU A 351 7.59 -5.01 -0.25
CA GLU A 351 8.82 -4.98 0.56
C GLU A 351 10.07 -5.06 -0.32
N ILE A 352 10.08 -5.98 -1.28
CA ILE A 352 11.16 -6.14 -2.28
C ILE A 352 11.31 -4.86 -3.11
N ARG A 353 10.21 -4.33 -3.63
CA ARG A 353 10.22 -3.11 -4.44
C ARG A 353 10.78 -1.91 -3.67
N TYR A 354 10.31 -1.67 -2.44
CA TYR A 354 10.78 -0.55 -1.64
C TYR A 354 12.24 -0.70 -1.20
N ALA A 355 12.67 -1.92 -0.89
CA ALA A 355 14.08 -2.18 -0.60
C ALA A 355 14.97 -1.86 -1.81
N ALA A 356 14.54 -2.25 -3.01
CA ALA A 356 15.27 -1.96 -4.24
C ALA A 356 15.25 -0.47 -4.62
N LEU A 357 14.14 0.24 -4.38
CA LEU A 357 14.08 1.70 -4.59
C LEU A 357 15.03 2.46 -3.66
N LEU A 358 15.19 1.99 -2.44
CA LEU A 358 15.91 2.70 -1.38
C LEU A 358 17.32 2.13 -1.09
N HIS A 359 17.80 1.13 -1.86
CA HIS A 359 19.05 0.44 -1.59
C HIS A 359 20.26 1.37 -1.51
N ASP A 360 20.27 2.40 -2.32
CA ASP A 360 21.33 3.39 -2.47
C ASP A 360 21.13 4.67 -1.64
N PHE A 361 20.07 4.72 -0.79
CA PHE A 361 19.73 5.93 -0.04
C PHE A 361 20.88 6.48 0.80
N GLY A 362 21.75 5.62 1.30
CA GLY A 362 22.89 6.01 2.11
C GLY A 362 23.99 6.81 1.39
N LYS A 363 23.93 6.94 0.06
CA LYS A 363 24.81 7.84 -0.70
C LYS A 363 24.70 9.28 -0.24
N VAL A 364 23.59 9.67 0.39
CA VAL A 364 23.44 10.98 1.06
C VAL A 364 24.53 11.23 2.12
N GLY A 365 24.99 10.17 2.79
CA GLY A 365 26.06 10.24 3.80
C GLY A 365 27.48 10.27 3.23
N VAL A 366 27.66 10.07 1.93
CA VAL A 366 28.98 10.08 1.27
C VAL A 366 29.31 11.49 0.81
N ARG A 367 30.58 11.88 0.91
CA ARG A 367 31.04 13.19 0.39
C ARG A 367 30.88 13.25 -1.12
N GLU A 368 30.35 14.36 -1.61
CA GLU A 368 30.05 14.57 -3.03
C GLU A 368 31.30 14.48 -3.91
N ASP A 369 32.41 15.10 -3.47
CA ASP A 369 33.66 15.07 -4.21
C ASP A 369 34.24 13.66 -4.40
N VAL A 370 33.95 12.75 -3.45
CA VAL A 370 34.33 11.33 -3.56
C VAL A 370 33.35 10.56 -4.46
N LEU A 371 32.04 10.85 -4.30
CA LEU A 371 30.98 10.17 -5.05
C LEU A 371 31.10 10.39 -6.57
N VAL A 372 31.37 11.64 -6.99
CA VAL A 372 31.50 12.02 -8.41
C VAL A 372 32.92 11.95 -8.97
N LYS A 373 33.88 11.38 -8.23
CA LYS A 373 35.30 11.36 -8.60
C LYS A 373 35.56 10.49 -9.82
N ALA A 374 35.63 11.13 -10.98
CA ALA A 374 35.81 10.46 -12.27
C ALA A 374 37.27 10.04 -12.57
N LYS A 375 38.28 10.75 -12.00
CA LYS A 375 39.70 10.56 -12.25
C LYS A 375 40.49 10.43 -10.94
N LYS A 376 41.74 9.99 -11.01
CA LYS A 376 42.58 9.74 -9.82
C LYS A 376 42.87 10.99 -9.03
N LEU A 377 43.19 12.10 -9.71
CA LEU A 377 43.32 13.45 -9.10
C LEU A 377 42.00 14.19 -9.16
N TYR A 378 41.68 14.97 -8.15
CA TYR A 378 40.59 15.94 -8.19
C TYR A 378 40.86 17.04 -9.23
N PRO A 379 39.84 17.66 -9.83
CA PRO A 379 40.02 18.71 -10.85
C PRO A 379 41.01 19.81 -10.42
N LEU A 380 40.83 20.33 -9.21
CA LEU A 380 41.73 21.38 -8.68
C LEU A 380 43.17 20.89 -8.53
N GLN A 381 43.40 19.65 -8.08
CA GLN A 381 44.75 19.08 -7.98
C GLN A 381 45.41 18.96 -9.35
N LEU A 382 44.65 18.51 -10.36
CA LEU A 382 45.14 18.41 -11.74
C LEU A 382 45.53 19.80 -12.28
N ASP A 383 44.75 20.83 -12.02
CA ASP A 383 45.04 22.19 -12.46
C ASP A 383 46.29 22.75 -11.78
N VAL A 384 46.46 22.48 -10.48
CA VAL A 384 47.72 22.83 -9.76
C VAL A 384 48.92 22.12 -10.38
N VAL A 385 48.81 20.84 -10.72
CA VAL A 385 49.89 20.10 -11.40
C VAL A 385 50.16 20.69 -12.76
N ARG A 386 49.18 21.05 -13.58
CA ARG A 386 49.35 21.71 -14.89
C ARG A 386 50.10 23.05 -14.75
N GLN A 387 49.64 23.91 -13.85
CA GLN A 387 50.29 25.22 -13.60
C GLN A 387 51.73 25.05 -13.13
N ARG A 388 52.02 24.02 -12.31
CA ARG A 388 53.38 23.70 -11.87
C ARG A 388 54.26 23.32 -13.06
N PHE A 389 53.77 22.49 -13.98
CA PHE A 389 54.53 22.12 -15.19
C PHE A 389 54.73 23.30 -16.16
N ASP A 390 53.75 24.20 -16.27
CA ASP A 390 53.93 25.45 -17.05
C ASP A 390 54.98 26.35 -16.42
N TYR A 391 55.00 26.43 -15.06
CA TYR A 391 56.06 27.15 -14.37
C TYR A 391 57.44 26.50 -14.58
N ILE A 392 57.57 25.17 -14.42
CA ILE A 392 58.82 24.42 -14.63
C ILE A 392 59.35 24.65 -16.03
N ARG A 393 58.50 24.65 -17.05
CA ARG A 393 58.88 24.98 -18.41
C ARG A 393 59.42 26.41 -18.52
N LYS A 394 58.75 27.38 -17.91
CA LYS A 394 59.12 28.77 -17.95
C LYS A 394 60.42 29.04 -17.18
N GLU A 395 60.62 28.37 -16.07
CA GLU A 395 61.87 28.40 -15.27
C GLU A 395 63.04 27.86 -16.10
N ALA A 396 62.84 26.72 -16.80
CA ALA A 396 63.85 26.12 -17.69
C ALA A 396 64.20 27.06 -18.84
N GLU A 397 63.20 27.69 -19.51
CA GLU A 397 63.43 28.73 -20.52
C GLU A 397 64.27 29.89 -20.01
N THR A 398 63.88 30.44 -18.85
CA THR A 398 64.52 31.58 -18.21
C THR A 398 65.99 31.27 -17.85
N ASN A 399 66.20 30.09 -17.27
CA ASN A 399 67.54 29.65 -16.89
C ASN A 399 68.45 29.41 -18.10
N ASN A 400 67.89 28.86 -19.18
CA ASN A 400 68.60 28.68 -20.43
C ASN A 400 69.07 30.05 -21.02
N VAL A 401 68.16 31.04 -21.04
CA VAL A 401 68.49 32.40 -21.51
C VAL A 401 69.56 33.06 -20.63
N ARG A 402 69.41 32.94 -19.31
CA ARG A 402 70.41 33.49 -18.36
C ARG A 402 71.80 32.87 -18.57
N ARG A 403 71.89 31.54 -18.70
CA ARG A 403 73.13 30.82 -18.92
C ARG A 403 73.78 31.24 -20.23
N LYS A 404 72.97 31.32 -21.32
CA LYS A 404 73.46 31.76 -22.64
C LYS A 404 73.98 33.20 -22.59
N LEU A 405 73.31 34.10 -21.90
CA LEU A 405 73.73 35.46 -21.69
C LEU A 405 75.05 35.51 -20.91
N GLN A 406 75.20 34.76 -19.81
CA GLN A 406 76.39 34.65 -19.04
C GLN A 406 77.57 34.15 -19.86
N VAL A 407 77.42 33.08 -20.61
CA VAL A 407 78.48 32.55 -21.52
C VAL A 407 78.86 33.56 -22.57
N TYR A 408 77.93 34.32 -23.13
CA TYR A 408 78.19 35.35 -24.13
C TYR A 408 78.98 36.52 -23.54
N LEU A 409 78.77 36.88 -22.28
CA LEU A 409 79.43 37.96 -21.60
C LEU A 409 80.84 37.59 -21.08
N GLU A 410 81.08 36.33 -20.73
CA GLU A 410 82.30 35.88 -20.02
C GLU A 410 83.32 35.19 -20.94
N ARG A 411 82.98 34.79 -22.17
CA ARG A 411 83.82 34.01 -23.10
C ARG A 411 84.11 34.74 -24.41
N ASP A 412 85.25 34.38 -25.02
CA ASP A 412 85.54 34.81 -26.41
C ASP A 412 84.53 34.31 -27.40
N ARG A 413 84.27 35.08 -28.45
CA ARG A 413 83.18 34.91 -29.39
C ARG A 413 83.06 33.49 -30.03
N GLY A 414 84.20 32.84 -30.34
CA GLY A 414 84.24 31.50 -30.92
C GLY A 414 83.80 30.40 -29.96
N ASP A 415 84.33 30.42 -28.74
CA ASP A 415 84.04 29.48 -27.66
C ASP A 415 82.64 29.67 -27.13
N ALA A 416 82.16 30.93 -27.08
CA ALA A 416 80.85 31.28 -26.65
C ALA A 416 79.75 30.65 -27.59
N LEU A 417 79.94 30.69 -28.89
CA LEU A 417 78.97 30.13 -29.86
C LEU A 417 78.85 28.61 -29.76
N ALA A 418 79.98 27.90 -29.56
CA ALA A 418 79.95 26.45 -29.38
C ALA A 418 79.22 26.02 -28.11
N GLU A 419 79.49 26.74 -27.03
CA GLU A 419 78.82 26.45 -25.73
C GLU A 419 77.35 26.85 -25.73
N ILE A 420 76.95 27.94 -26.38
CA ILE A 420 75.54 28.33 -26.56
C ILE A 420 74.77 27.26 -27.39
N ALA A 421 75.45 26.67 -28.41
CA ALA A 421 74.84 25.57 -29.16
C ALA A 421 74.57 24.33 -28.29
N ARG A 422 75.52 23.93 -27.43
CA ARG A 422 75.35 22.85 -26.46
C ARG A 422 74.22 23.14 -25.48
N LEU A 423 74.23 24.35 -24.89
CA LEU A 423 73.15 24.77 -23.98
C LEU A 423 71.77 24.74 -24.66
N SER A 424 71.69 25.00 -25.96
CA SER A 424 70.44 24.89 -26.75
C SER A 424 69.98 23.44 -26.88
N GLU A 425 70.89 22.53 -27.18
CA GLU A 425 70.60 21.11 -27.32
C GLU A 425 70.18 20.50 -25.97
N ASP A 426 70.90 20.79 -24.89
CA ASP A 426 70.55 20.36 -23.54
C ASP A 426 69.16 20.89 -23.09
N PHE A 427 68.87 22.15 -23.43
CA PHE A 427 67.55 22.74 -23.16
C PHE A 427 66.45 22.07 -23.94
N ASP A 428 66.62 21.80 -25.26
CA ASP A 428 65.63 21.11 -26.09
C ASP A 428 65.35 19.70 -25.56
N GLN A 429 66.36 18.99 -25.09
CA GLN A 429 66.21 17.67 -24.47
C GLN A 429 65.49 17.78 -23.12
N ARG A 430 65.78 18.80 -22.30
CA ARG A 430 65.08 19.04 -21.02
C ARG A 430 63.60 19.38 -21.26
N LEU A 431 63.34 20.25 -22.25
CA LEU A 431 61.96 20.65 -22.59
C LEU A 431 61.14 19.46 -23.05
N LYS A 432 61.67 18.63 -23.95
CA LYS A 432 61.02 17.40 -24.37
C LYS A 432 60.67 16.49 -23.18
N ARG A 433 61.56 16.32 -22.25
CA ARG A 433 61.37 15.53 -21.04
C ARG A 433 60.25 16.09 -20.16
N ILE A 434 60.17 17.40 -19.95
CA ILE A 434 59.14 18.08 -19.18
C ILE A 434 57.79 17.85 -19.86
N GLU A 435 57.68 17.97 -21.17
CA GLU A 435 56.45 17.72 -21.94
C GLU A 435 56.02 16.24 -21.92
N GLU A 436 56.97 15.31 -21.99
CA GLU A 436 56.69 13.88 -21.83
C GLU A 436 56.14 13.55 -20.44
N TYR A 437 56.71 14.12 -19.38
CA TYR A 437 56.23 13.94 -18.04
C TYR A 437 54.82 14.52 -17.84
N ALA A 438 54.55 15.71 -18.39
CA ALA A 438 53.22 16.32 -18.33
C ALA A 438 52.15 15.44 -19.04
N ARG A 439 52.46 14.98 -20.24
CA ARG A 439 51.55 14.06 -20.98
C ARG A 439 51.35 12.75 -20.25
N PHE A 440 52.40 12.18 -19.71
CA PHE A 440 52.31 10.93 -18.95
C PHE A 440 51.44 11.07 -17.68
N ILE A 441 51.55 12.19 -16.92
CA ILE A 441 50.69 12.43 -15.75
C ILE A 441 49.24 12.54 -16.16
N LEU A 442 48.91 13.21 -17.28
CA LEU A 442 47.55 13.28 -17.78
C LEU A 442 46.98 11.87 -18.12
N GLN A 443 47.82 11.01 -18.73
CA GLN A 443 47.45 9.64 -19.04
C GLN A 443 47.31 8.79 -17.75
N ALA A 444 48.21 8.92 -16.78
CA ALA A 444 48.18 8.20 -15.52
C ALA A 444 46.98 8.59 -14.63
N ASN A 445 46.44 9.81 -14.85
CA ASN A 445 45.24 10.30 -14.15
C ASN A 445 43.94 9.61 -14.59
N GLU A 446 43.92 8.92 -15.73
CA GLU A 446 42.77 8.17 -16.17
C GLU A 446 42.53 6.93 -15.27
N PRO A 447 41.26 6.51 -15.04
CA PRO A 447 40.92 5.42 -14.12
C PRO A 447 41.19 4.02 -14.73
N THR A 448 42.19 3.90 -15.57
CA THR A 448 42.62 2.68 -16.22
C THR A 448 43.57 1.85 -15.34
N LEU A 449 43.79 0.59 -15.75
CA LEU A 449 44.78 -0.26 -15.08
C LEU A 449 46.18 0.37 -15.22
N LEU A 450 46.90 0.54 -14.11
CA LEU A 450 48.26 1.07 -14.10
C LEU A 450 49.25 -0.08 -14.20
N GLU A 451 50.02 -0.12 -15.28
CA GLU A 451 51.07 -1.11 -15.51
C GLU A 451 52.31 -0.84 -14.60
N LYS A 452 53.10 -1.87 -14.29
CA LYS A 452 54.30 -1.73 -13.45
C LYS A 452 55.30 -0.68 -14.01
N ALA A 453 55.49 -0.63 -15.34
CA ALA A 453 56.35 0.34 -16.01
C ALA A 453 55.87 1.78 -15.79
N GLN A 454 54.54 2.00 -15.78
CA GLN A 454 53.93 3.30 -15.52
C GLN A 454 54.15 3.75 -14.06
N SER A 455 54.04 2.80 -13.10
CA SER A 455 54.30 3.07 -11.68
C SER A 455 55.78 3.46 -11.43
N GLN A 456 56.72 2.80 -12.14
CA GLN A 456 58.13 3.15 -12.06
C GLN A 456 58.42 4.58 -12.59
N LYS A 457 57.75 4.95 -13.73
CA LYS A 457 57.88 6.29 -14.30
C LYS A 457 57.31 7.37 -13.41
N LEU A 458 56.24 7.13 -12.65
CA LEU A 458 55.73 8.04 -11.61
C LEU A 458 56.77 8.27 -10.52
N GLY A 459 57.45 7.21 -10.08
CA GLY A 459 58.55 7.28 -9.11
C GLY A 459 59.72 8.12 -9.63
N GLU A 460 60.09 7.95 -10.93
CA GLU A 460 61.13 8.76 -11.58
C GLU A 460 60.73 10.26 -11.57
N ILE A 461 59.49 10.60 -11.94
CA ILE A 461 59.02 11.99 -11.97
C ILE A 461 59.03 12.59 -10.56
N ALA A 462 58.69 11.82 -9.54
CA ALA A 462 58.66 12.25 -8.15
C ALA A 462 60.07 12.60 -7.58
N THR A 463 61.14 12.06 -8.20
CA THR A 463 62.52 12.39 -7.82
C THR A 463 63.07 13.64 -8.52
N GLN A 464 62.31 14.27 -9.45
CA GLN A 464 62.69 15.51 -10.10
C GLN A 464 62.30 16.71 -9.27
N PHE A 465 63.16 17.73 -9.26
CA PHE A 465 62.94 18.98 -8.48
C PHE A 465 63.06 20.18 -9.42
N PHE A 466 62.41 21.26 -9.05
CA PHE A 466 62.51 22.58 -9.67
C PHE A 466 62.64 23.65 -8.58
N SER A 467 63.21 24.81 -8.96
CA SER A 467 63.33 25.95 -8.05
C SER A 467 62.09 26.84 -8.17
N ASP A 468 61.41 27.09 -7.06
CA ASP A 468 60.27 28.01 -7.03
C ASP A 468 60.75 29.49 -7.13
N PRO A 469 59.85 30.49 -7.24
CA PRO A 469 60.24 31.91 -7.35
C PRO A 469 61.04 32.43 -6.16
N GLN A 470 60.98 31.76 -5.01
CA GLN A 470 61.71 32.06 -3.81
C GLN A 470 63.07 31.33 -3.73
N GLY A 471 63.40 30.51 -4.73
CA GLY A 471 64.62 29.71 -4.77
C GLY A 471 64.59 28.44 -3.93
N ILE A 472 63.38 28.01 -3.51
CA ILE A 472 63.20 26.77 -2.75
C ILE A 472 63.01 25.61 -3.73
N GLU A 473 63.74 24.52 -3.50
CA GLU A 473 63.55 23.30 -4.29
C GLU A 473 62.22 22.60 -3.96
N ARG A 474 61.41 22.33 -4.98
CA ARG A 474 60.12 21.67 -4.91
C ARG A 474 60.10 20.44 -5.83
N PRO A 475 59.49 19.33 -5.41
CA PRO A 475 59.34 18.17 -6.29
C PRO A 475 58.35 18.43 -7.43
N TYR A 476 58.55 17.78 -8.57
CA TYR A 476 57.62 17.84 -9.70
C TYR A 476 56.22 17.30 -9.34
N LEU A 477 56.15 16.26 -8.49
CA LEU A 477 54.92 15.71 -7.91
C LEU A 477 55.10 15.63 -6.37
N ASN A 478 54.12 16.08 -5.63
CA ASN A 478 54.11 15.91 -4.18
C ASN A 478 53.71 14.46 -3.79
N PRO A 479 53.93 14.01 -2.54
CA PRO A 479 53.65 12.65 -2.10
C PRO A 479 52.20 12.24 -2.28
N ASP A 480 51.21 13.14 -2.07
CA ASP A 480 49.79 12.85 -2.23
C ASP A 480 49.42 12.66 -3.71
N GLU A 481 49.98 13.48 -4.60
CA GLU A 481 49.79 13.35 -6.05
C GLU A 481 50.35 12.03 -6.56
N VAL A 482 51.53 11.62 -6.10
CA VAL A 482 52.12 10.32 -6.44
C VAL A 482 51.26 9.19 -5.95
N ARG A 483 50.78 9.25 -4.70
CA ARG A 483 49.89 8.24 -4.09
C ARG A 483 48.62 8.08 -4.90
N LEU A 484 47.97 9.19 -5.26
CA LEU A 484 46.72 9.14 -6.04
C LEU A 484 46.93 8.65 -7.48
N LEU A 485 47.96 9.15 -8.17
CA LEU A 485 48.28 8.70 -9.54
C LEU A 485 48.67 7.23 -9.59
N SER A 486 49.23 6.69 -8.50
CA SER A 486 49.70 5.31 -8.37
C SER A 486 48.55 4.32 -8.05
N ILE A 487 47.26 4.74 -7.98
CA ILE A 487 46.13 3.85 -7.80
C ILE A 487 46.14 2.81 -8.93
N PRO A 488 46.17 1.48 -8.60
CA PRO A 488 46.38 0.44 -9.62
C PRO A 488 45.17 0.29 -10.56
N LYS A 489 43.95 0.49 -10.06
CA LYS A 489 42.69 0.33 -10.83
C LYS A 489 41.62 1.27 -10.30
N GLY A 490 40.97 1.99 -11.19
CA GLY A 490 39.91 2.94 -10.86
C GLY A 490 40.44 4.31 -10.44
N SER A 491 39.55 5.15 -9.88
CA SER A 491 39.81 6.55 -9.50
C SER A 491 39.99 6.75 -8.00
N LEU A 492 39.62 5.79 -7.16
CA LEU A 492 39.53 5.91 -5.71
C LEU A 492 40.69 5.25 -4.99
N ASP A 493 41.26 5.93 -4.01
CA ASP A 493 42.17 5.31 -3.05
C ASP A 493 41.42 4.44 -2.02
N ALA A 494 42.15 3.76 -1.10
CA ALA A 494 41.53 2.85 -0.12
C ALA A 494 40.58 3.59 0.84
N SER A 495 40.91 4.82 1.27
CA SER A 495 40.07 5.62 2.15
C SER A 495 38.78 6.10 1.46
N GLU A 496 38.93 6.62 0.24
CA GLU A 496 37.80 7.06 -0.58
C GLU A 496 36.86 5.89 -0.95
N ARG A 497 37.43 4.72 -1.25
CA ARG A 497 36.66 3.49 -1.48
C ARG A 497 35.85 3.11 -0.24
N GLN A 498 36.46 3.11 0.94
CA GLN A 498 35.76 2.84 2.20
C GLN A 498 34.64 3.84 2.46
N GLN A 499 34.83 5.13 2.10
CA GLN A 499 33.76 6.13 2.21
C GLN A 499 32.58 5.79 1.27
N ILE A 500 32.83 5.38 0.02
CA ILE A 500 31.75 4.95 -0.86
C ILE A 500 31.08 3.69 -0.34
N GLU A 501 31.84 2.68 0.07
CA GLU A 501 31.30 1.43 0.61
C GLU A 501 30.43 1.66 1.87
N SER A 502 30.70 2.73 2.63
CA SER A 502 29.91 3.08 3.81
C SER A 502 28.46 3.47 3.51
N HIS A 503 28.09 3.79 2.23
CA HIS A 503 26.71 4.11 1.89
C HIS A 503 25.75 2.97 2.26
N VAL A 504 26.19 1.73 2.18
CA VAL A 504 25.38 0.56 2.56
C VAL A 504 25.00 0.60 4.05
N VAL A 505 25.98 0.94 4.90
CA VAL A 505 25.76 1.11 6.35
C VAL A 505 24.86 2.31 6.62
N HIS A 506 25.07 3.42 5.90
CA HIS A 506 24.21 4.60 6.02
C HIS A 506 22.78 4.30 5.56
N THR A 507 22.59 3.54 4.48
CA THR A 507 21.26 3.05 4.03
C THR A 507 20.57 2.28 5.15
N PHE A 508 21.24 1.31 5.74
CA PHE A 508 20.67 0.53 6.84
C PHE A 508 20.29 1.41 8.03
N ASN A 509 21.22 2.25 8.50
CA ASN A 509 20.98 3.12 9.64
C ASN A 509 19.82 4.09 9.43
N PHE A 510 19.65 4.60 8.22
CA PHE A 510 18.54 5.47 7.88
C PHE A 510 17.22 4.69 7.83
N LEU A 511 17.17 3.59 7.08
CA LEU A 511 15.96 2.80 6.92
C LEU A 511 15.51 2.16 8.24
N ALA A 512 16.42 1.81 9.13
CA ALA A 512 16.10 1.27 10.45
C ALA A 512 15.40 2.28 11.38
N GLN A 513 15.46 3.59 11.10
CA GLN A 513 14.75 4.61 11.88
C GLN A 513 13.27 4.74 11.48
N ILE A 514 12.90 4.25 10.29
CA ILE A 514 11.51 4.30 9.82
C ILE A 514 10.71 3.23 10.57
N PRO A 515 9.56 3.59 11.18
CA PRO A 515 8.71 2.64 11.91
C PRO A 515 7.91 1.75 10.93
N TRP A 516 8.60 0.85 10.27
CA TRP A 516 8.01 -0.07 9.31
C TRP A 516 6.89 -0.90 9.91
N THR A 517 5.84 -1.12 9.14
CA THR A 517 4.79 -2.08 9.51
C THR A 517 5.38 -3.51 9.58
N LYS A 518 4.66 -4.41 10.26
CA LYS A 518 5.09 -5.81 10.42
C LYS A 518 5.46 -6.48 9.08
N ASN A 519 4.78 -6.11 8.01
CA ASN A 519 4.93 -6.71 6.68
C ASN A 519 6.08 -6.10 5.85
N LEU A 520 6.61 -4.94 6.24
CA LEU A 520 7.66 -4.19 5.54
C LEU A 520 8.97 -4.07 6.35
N ARG A 521 9.06 -4.75 7.49
CA ARG A 521 10.15 -4.59 8.45
C ARG A 521 11.52 -5.08 7.96
N LYS A 522 11.55 -5.90 6.91
CA LYS A 522 12.79 -6.46 6.34
C LYS A 522 13.45 -5.54 5.30
N ILE A 523 12.80 -4.44 4.92
CA ILE A 523 13.37 -3.48 3.97
C ILE A 523 14.81 -3.08 4.32
N PRO A 524 15.16 -2.68 5.57
CA PRO A 524 16.52 -2.33 5.91
C PRO A 524 17.51 -3.48 5.73
N GLU A 525 17.11 -4.71 6.06
CA GLU A 525 17.95 -5.90 5.93
C GLU A 525 18.19 -6.31 4.48
N ILE A 526 17.17 -6.19 3.64
CA ILE A 526 17.28 -6.47 2.20
C ILE A 526 18.22 -5.45 1.56
N ALA A 527 18.01 -4.15 1.85
CA ALA A 527 18.80 -3.07 1.26
C ALA A 527 20.27 -3.08 1.68
N ARG A 528 20.58 -3.42 2.95
CA ARG A 528 21.95 -3.37 3.49
C ARG A 528 22.94 -4.36 2.85
N ALA A 529 22.48 -5.38 2.16
CA ALA A 529 23.32 -6.48 1.70
C ALA A 529 23.47 -6.55 0.17
N HIS A 530 23.02 -5.52 -0.57
CA HIS A 530 23.03 -5.54 -2.03
C HIS A 530 24.42 -5.58 -2.68
N HIS A 531 25.47 -5.25 -1.94
CA HIS A 531 26.87 -5.41 -2.37
C HIS A 531 27.57 -6.60 -1.73
N GLU A 532 26.84 -7.45 -0.99
CA GLU A 532 27.36 -8.72 -0.55
C GLU A 532 27.46 -9.71 -1.71
N LYS A 533 28.42 -10.62 -1.63
CA LYS A 533 28.67 -11.65 -2.61
C LYS A 533 28.55 -13.03 -1.97
N ILE A 534 27.95 -14.00 -2.65
CA ILE A 534 27.69 -15.32 -2.07
C ILE A 534 28.96 -16.05 -1.62
N ASN A 535 30.13 -15.69 -2.17
CA ASN A 535 31.44 -16.22 -1.78
C ASN A 535 32.09 -15.49 -0.57
N GLY A 536 31.39 -14.50 0.05
CA GLY A 536 31.89 -13.74 1.21
C GLY A 536 32.93 -12.67 0.89
N THR A 537 33.19 -12.36 -0.38
CA THR A 537 34.13 -11.29 -0.78
C THR A 537 33.48 -9.92 -0.92
N GLY A 538 32.16 -9.85 -0.65
CA GLY A 538 31.38 -8.61 -0.67
C GLY A 538 31.63 -7.70 0.53
N TYR A 539 30.83 -6.67 0.66
CA TYR A 539 30.86 -5.70 1.75
C TYR A 539 29.44 -5.25 2.14
N PRO A 540 29.23 -4.73 3.34
CA PRO A 540 30.20 -4.41 4.40
C PRO A 540 30.44 -5.56 5.39
N TYR A 541 29.57 -6.58 5.43
CA TYR A 541 29.56 -7.62 6.47
C TYR A 541 30.22 -8.92 6.05
N LYS A 542 30.58 -9.08 4.77
CA LYS A 542 31.16 -10.29 4.18
C LYS A 542 30.29 -11.53 4.38
N LEU A 543 28.98 -11.37 4.16
CA LEU A 543 28.00 -12.43 4.28
C LEU A 543 28.21 -13.51 3.21
N HIS A 544 27.92 -14.76 3.57
CA HIS A 544 28.00 -15.91 2.67
C HIS A 544 26.61 -16.38 2.24
N GLY A 545 26.51 -17.00 1.10
CA GLY A 545 25.36 -17.69 0.50
C GLY A 545 24.01 -17.57 1.20
N ASP A 546 23.76 -18.40 2.20
CA ASP A 546 22.46 -18.46 2.88
C ASP A 546 22.21 -17.33 3.89
N GLU A 547 23.26 -16.59 4.26
CA GLU A 547 23.12 -15.42 5.14
C GLU A 547 22.57 -14.19 4.38
N ILE A 548 22.64 -14.21 3.03
CA ILE A 548 22.12 -13.14 2.17
C ILE A 548 20.64 -13.42 1.87
N PRO A 549 19.72 -12.52 2.20
CA PRO A 549 18.29 -12.68 1.89
C PRO A 549 18.05 -12.93 0.39
N LEU A 550 17.10 -13.79 0.06
CA LEU A 550 16.75 -14.09 -1.35
C LEU A 550 16.40 -12.82 -2.16
N PRO A 551 15.60 -11.88 -1.63
CA PRO A 551 15.37 -10.59 -2.33
C PRO A 551 16.65 -9.81 -2.63
N THR A 552 17.62 -9.84 -1.72
CA THR A 552 18.90 -9.17 -1.91
C THR A 552 19.72 -9.82 -3.02
N LYS A 553 19.78 -11.16 -3.09
CA LYS A 553 20.47 -11.88 -4.18
C LYS A 553 19.89 -11.51 -5.55
N MET A 554 18.56 -11.38 -5.64
CA MET A 554 17.87 -10.92 -6.85
C MET A 554 18.27 -9.48 -7.19
N MET A 555 18.21 -8.58 -6.20
CA MET A 555 18.56 -7.17 -6.36
C MET A 555 20.01 -6.97 -6.79
N THR A 556 20.97 -7.72 -6.23
CA THR A 556 22.39 -7.66 -6.61
C THR A 556 22.60 -7.92 -8.11
N ILE A 557 21.91 -8.91 -8.69
CA ILE A 557 21.98 -9.21 -10.12
C ILE A 557 21.45 -8.03 -10.95
N CYS A 558 20.31 -7.49 -10.54
CA CYS A 558 19.63 -6.39 -11.22
C CYS A 558 20.45 -5.09 -11.13
N ASP A 559 21.05 -4.80 -9.99
CA ASP A 559 21.90 -3.64 -9.75
C ASP A 559 23.17 -3.69 -10.62
N ILE A 560 23.89 -4.83 -10.64
CA ILE A 560 25.07 -5.01 -11.51
C ILE A 560 24.68 -4.86 -12.97
N PHE A 561 23.55 -5.44 -13.38
CA PHE A 561 23.08 -5.36 -14.77
C PHE A 561 22.80 -3.91 -15.18
N ASP A 562 22.01 -3.18 -14.38
CA ASP A 562 21.70 -1.78 -14.64
C ASP A 562 22.97 -0.91 -14.62
N ALA A 563 23.86 -1.15 -13.65
CA ALA A 563 25.14 -0.45 -13.56
C ALA A 563 26.02 -0.61 -14.82
N LEU A 564 25.86 -1.67 -15.57
CA LEU A 564 26.59 -1.91 -16.82
C LEU A 564 25.86 -1.35 -18.05
N THR A 565 24.53 -1.45 -18.10
CA THR A 565 23.73 -1.18 -19.31
C THR A 565 23.15 0.22 -19.39
N ALA A 566 23.08 0.96 -18.27
CA ALA A 566 22.54 2.33 -18.23
C ALA A 566 23.31 3.27 -19.15
N SER A 567 22.58 3.97 -20.04
CA SER A 567 23.13 4.91 -21.05
C SER A 567 23.26 6.35 -20.53
N ASP A 568 22.67 6.65 -19.40
CA ASP A 568 22.55 7.97 -18.77
C ASP A 568 23.79 8.39 -17.93
N ARG A 569 24.85 7.56 -17.92
CA ARG A 569 26.09 7.85 -17.18
C ARG A 569 27.00 8.79 -17.97
N PRO A 570 27.33 10.01 -17.46
CA PRO A 570 28.06 11.03 -18.22
C PRO A 570 29.51 10.66 -18.56
N TYR A 571 30.09 9.66 -17.87
CA TYR A 571 31.52 9.33 -17.97
C TYR A 571 31.80 7.88 -18.47
N LYS A 572 30.76 7.07 -18.70
CA LYS A 572 30.94 5.67 -19.09
C LYS A 572 29.96 5.29 -20.20
N ARG A 573 30.45 4.77 -21.31
CA ARG A 573 29.56 4.24 -22.37
C ARG A 573 28.80 3.03 -21.84
N ALA A 574 27.50 2.98 -22.16
CA ALA A 574 26.67 1.80 -21.88
C ALA A 574 27.31 0.55 -22.51
N VAL A 575 27.33 -0.50 -21.72
CA VAL A 575 27.78 -1.81 -22.21
C VAL A 575 26.60 -2.48 -22.92
N PRO A 576 26.78 -3.03 -24.13
CA PRO A 576 25.72 -3.79 -24.79
C PRO A 576 25.20 -4.93 -23.90
N VAL A 577 23.89 -5.20 -23.96
CA VAL A 577 23.21 -6.19 -23.12
C VAL A 577 23.93 -7.55 -23.12
N GLU A 578 24.28 -8.06 -24.30
CA GLU A 578 24.99 -9.36 -24.42
C GLU A 578 26.32 -9.39 -23.65
N ARG A 579 27.07 -8.29 -23.69
CA ARG A 579 28.31 -8.18 -22.94
C ARG A 579 28.09 -8.04 -21.45
N ALA A 580 27.05 -7.32 -21.04
CA ALA A 580 26.66 -7.20 -19.63
C ALA A 580 26.27 -8.57 -19.04
N LEU A 581 25.49 -9.35 -19.80
CA LEU A 581 25.17 -10.75 -19.44
C LEU A 581 26.44 -11.62 -19.36
N GLY A 582 27.39 -11.42 -20.26
CA GLY A 582 28.69 -12.12 -20.20
C GLY A 582 29.49 -11.78 -18.93
N ILE A 583 29.49 -10.51 -18.50
CA ILE A 583 30.12 -10.10 -17.23
C ILE A 583 29.43 -10.75 -16.03
N LEU A 584 28.09 -10.77 -16.02
CA LEU A 584 27.35 -11.48 -14.97
C LEU A 584 27.64 -12.98 -14.95
N GLU A 585 27.85 -13.60 -16.11
CA GLU A 585 28.27 -15.00 -16.20
C GLU A 585 29.69 -15.23 -15.61
N GLU A 586 30.60 -14.27 -15.78
CA GLU A 586 31.89 -14.29 -15.10
C GLU A 586 31.73 -14.19 -13.56
N CYS A 587 30.80 -13.35 -13.07
CA CYS A 587 30.46 -13.28 -11.64
C CYS A 587 29.89 -14.61 -11.11
N VAL A 588 29.07 -15.32 -11.91
CA VAL A 588 28.59 -16.67 -11.56
C VAL A 588 29.77 -17.65 -11.45
N ARG A 589 30.70 -17.65 -12.42
CA ARG A 589 31.90 -18.53 -12.39
C ARG A 589 32.80 -18.23 -11.20
N ALA A 590 32.86 -16.96 -10.77
CA ALA A 590 33.60 -16.54 -9.57
C ALA A 590 32.86 -16.82 -8.26
N ASN A 591 31.66 -17.42 -8.35
CA ASN A 591 30.76 -17.64 -7.21
C ASN A 591 30.42 -16.34 -6.44
N GLU A 592 30.28 -15.23 -7.15
CA GLU A 592 29.92 -13.92 -6.58
C GLU A 592 28.40 -13.71 -6.52
N ILE A 593 27.66 -14.19 -7.53
CA ILE A 593 26.19 -14.11 -7.62
C ILE A 593 25.58 -15.50 -7.80
N ASP A 594 24.30 -15.63 -7.52
CA ASP A 594 23.56 -16.89 -7.58
C ASP A 594 23.32 -17.34 -9.02
N ALA A 595 23.77 -18.53 -9.34
CA ALA A 595 23.73 -19.10 -10.68
C ALA A 595 22.30 -19.34 -11.20
N GLU A 596 21.41 -19.83 -10.32
CA GLU A 596 20.02 -20.13 -10.70
C GLU A 596 19.19 -18.86 -10.88
N LEU A 597 19.35 -17.88 -10.00
CA LEU A 597 18.71 -16.56 -10.17
C LEU A 597 19.18 -15.87 -11.43
N PHE A 598 20.48 -15.93 -11.74
CA PHE A 598 21.00 -15.38 -13.01
C PHE A 598 20.46 -16.14 -14.22
N ARG A 599 20.34 -17.48 -14.16
CA ARG A 599 19.72 -18.27 -15.21
C ARG A 599 18.28 -17.81 -15.48
N LEU A 600 17.47 -17.69 -14.40
CA LEU A 600 16.09 -17.19 -14.50
C LEU A 600 16.05 -15.78 -15.09
N PHE A 601 16.87 -14.84 -14.60
CA PHE A 601 16.97 -13.47 -15.09
C PHE A 601 17.24 -13.42 -16.60
N ARG A 602 18.21 -14.23 -17.10
CA ARG A 602 18.60 -14.28 -18.50
C ARG A 602 17.53 -14.92 -19.39
N GLU A 603 16.97 -16.07 -18.99
CA GLU A 603 16.02 -16.84 -19.79
C GLU A 603 14.68 -16.13 -19.94
N THR A 604 14.20 -15.48 -18.89
CA THR A 604 12.92 -14.77 -18.90
C THR A 604 13.02 -13.32 -19.40
N ARG A 605 14.24 -12.83 -19.63
CA ARG A 605 14.52 -11.46 -20.13
C ARG A 605 13.80 -10.38 -19.32
N VAL A 606 13.78 -10.51 -18.00
CA VAL A 606 13.14 -9.56 -17.08
C VAL A 606 13.52 -8.10 -17.39
N TYR A 607 14.74 -7.89 -17.87
CA TYR A 607 15.27 -6.58 -18.25
C TYR A 607 14.63 -5.94 -19.50
N GLU A 608 13.84 -6.69 -20.29
CA GLU A 608 13.10 -6.15 -21.44
C GLU A 608 11.69 -5.68 -21.06
N SER A 609 11.17 -6.13 -19.93
CA SER A 609 9.78 -5.88 -19.51
C SER A 609 9.57 -4.52 -18.81
N SER A 610 10.64 -3.77 -18.51
CA SER A 610 10.53 -2.43 -17.95
C SER A 610 10.12 -1.45 -19.05
N GLY A 611 8.83 -1.08 -19.10
CA GLY A 611 8.30 -0.03 -19.99
C GLY A 611 8.84 1.39 -19.73
N LEU A 612 10.07 1.52 -19.21
CA LEU A 612 10.79 2.76 -18.91
C LEU A 612 11.99 2.96 -19.86
N GLY A 613 12.04 2.28 -20.99
CA GLY A 613 13.20 2.36 -21.87
C GLY A 613 12.81 2.51 -23.33
N ALA A 614 12.66 3.71 -23.84
CA ALA A 614 13.08 4.17 -25.17
C ALA A 614 13.15 5.69 -25.17
#